data_1d764fb5e739473db133ddc024075ac0
#
_entry.id   1d764fb5e739473db133ddc024075ac0
#
_cell.length_a   1.000
_cell.length_b   1.000
_cell.length_c   1.000
_cell.angle_alpha   90.00
_cell.angle_beta   90.00
_cell.angle_gamma   90.00
#
_symmetry.space_group_name_H-M   'P 1'
#
loop_
_entity.id
_entity.type
_entity.pdbx_description
1 polymer ?
#
loop_
_entity_poly.entity_id
_entity_poly.type
_entity_poly.pdbx_seq_one_letter_code
_entity_poly.pdbx_strand_id
1 'polypeptide(L)'
;MAPSPTGFLHIGNVRTALFNWLFARHEGGEFRLRIENTDTGREVAAATDQIQESLRWLGLEWDGDVTFQLDRQQDCVDVAQRLLAEDKAYEDEGAVRFRMPDEGVTAWDDIVRGRVEVPNEKLDDLVIVRSDGRPTYNFASPLEDVWDGITHVIRGEDHISNTPKQLNLIRAIDADVPIYAHVSHVLGADGRALSKRHGSVTVDDFRRQGYYPAALVNFLALLGWSYDDKTTIMSVDELVERFSLERVVPSPAVFDYTKLDWMNGVYLRALPPDEYADVLVAYLREQGYDWDEQLVRRVAPLVQEKIATLGEFPAFAGFFFARVQPEGEVDGQVLPAAVETLAVVEPFEAEQIETALRGLAERLGLKPREAFQPIRLALTGSKVSPGLFESLELLGRDESLARLEGSGRGGASGSSAR
;
A
#
# COMPACT_ATOMS: atom_id res chain seq x y z
N MET A 1 -9.91 -14.08 6.06
CA MET A 1 -10.29 -12.97 5.17
C MET A 1 -11.08 -13.49 3.98
N ALA A 2 -12.16 -12.78 3.55
CA ALA A 2 -13.04 -13.25 2.48
C ALA A 2 -13.33 -12.12 1.46
N PRO A 3 -12.38 -11.81 0.56
CA PRO A 3 -12.55 -10.76 -0.45
C PRO A 3 -13.38 -11.25 -1.63
N SER A 4 -14.22 -10.36 -2.17
CA SER A 4 -14.88 -10.61 -3.47
C SER A 4 -13.96 -10.21 -4.62
N PRO A 5 -13.80 -11.03 -5.68
CA PRO A 5 -12.88 -10.78 -6.80
C PRO A 5 -13.50 -9.80 -7.82
N THR A 6 -13.96 -8.63 -7.35
CA THR A 6 -14.63 -7.62 -8.18
C THR A 6 -13.71 -6.50 -8.64
N GLY A 7 -12.40 -6.58 -8.36
CA GLY A 7 -11.38 -5.62 -8.73
C GLY A 7 -10.14 -5.67 -7.86
N PHE A 8 -9.29 -4.66 -8.00
CA PHE A 8 -8.04 -4.54 -7.23
C PHE A 8 -8.30 -4.39 -5.73
N LEU A 9 -7.43 -4.97 -4.92
CA LEU A 9 -7.56 -4.94 -3.47
C LEU A 9 -7.39 -3.50 -2.95
N HIS A 10 -8.50 -2.93 -2.46
CA HIS A 10 -8.55 -1.58 -1.92
C HIS A 10 -7.91 -1.54 -0.53
N ILE A 11 -7.21 -0.45 -0.21
CA ILE A 11 -6.44 -0.30 1.04
C ILE A 11 -7.31 -0.43 2.31
N GLY A 12 -8.58 -0.10 2.25
CA GLY A 12 -9.52 -0.32 3.36
C GLY A 12 -9.73 -1.80 3.65
N ASN A 13 -9.85 -2.63 2.60
CA ASN A 13 -9.95 -4.08 2.74
C ASN A 13 -8.62 -4.69 3.19
N VAL A 14 -7.50 -4.13 2.72
CA VAL A 14 -6.15 -4.52 3.17
C VAL A 14 -5.96 -4.27 4.66
N ARG A 15 -6.40 -3.12 5.18
CA ARG A 15 -6.35 -2.85 6.63
C ARG A 15 -7.16 -3.87 7.41
N THR A 16 -8.35 -4.22 6.93
CA THR A 16 -9.16 -5.27 7.56
C THR A 16 -8.45 -6.62 7.51
N ALA A 17 -7.83 -6.98 6.36
CA ALA A 17 -7.02 -8.19 6.25
C ALA A 17 -5.84 -8.17 7.24
N LEU A 18 -5.13 -7.04 7.34
CA LEU A 18 -4.03 -6.86 8.27
C LEU A 18 -4.46 -7.06 9.73
N PHE A 19 -5.61 -6.51 10.14
CA PHE A 19 -6.11 -6.69 11.51
C PHE A 19 -6.46 -8.16 11.80
N ASN A 20 -7.06 -8.87 10.83
CA ASN A 20 -7.27 -10.32 10.94
C ASN A 20 -5.94 -11.08 11.05
N TRP A 21 -4.95 -10.73 10.21
CA TRP A 21 -3.65 -11.36 10.20
C TRP A 21 -2.87 -11.12 11.49
N LEU A 22 -2.80 -9.86 11.94
CA LEU A 22 -2.13 -9.48 13.20
C LEU A 22 -2.76 -10.20 14.40
N PHE A 23 -4.09 -10.22 14.47
CA PHE A 23 -4.81 -10.90 15.53
C PHE A 23 -4.53 -12.42 15.50
N ALA A 24 -4.64 -13.06 14.34
CA ALA A 24 -4.35 -14.49 14.22
C ALA A 24 -2.91 -14.83 14.62
N ARG A 25 -1.93 -14.02 14.17
CA ARG A 25 -0.51 -14.25 14.54
C ARG A 25 -0.25 -13.98 16.02
N HIS A 26 -0.87 -12.96 16.61
CA HIS A 26 -0.76 -12.65 18.03
C HIS A 26 -1.29 -13.78 18.92
N GLU A 27 -2.44 -14.33 18.58
CA GLU A 27 -3.10 -15.41 19.34
C GLU A 27 -2.59 -16.81 18.99
N GLY A 28 -1.63 -16.94 18.05
CA GLY A 28 -1.15 -18.24 17.59
C GLY A 28 -2.18 -19.06 16.82
N GLY A 29 -3.15 -18.38 16.22
CA GLY A 29 -4.21 -18.95 15.40
C GLY A 29 -3.87 -18.96 13.90
N GLU A 30 -4.86 -19.27 13.08
CA GLU A 30 -4.74 -19.34 11.62
C GLU A 30 -5.41 -18.15 10.94
N PHE A 31 -4.75 -17.59 9.91
CA PHE A 31 -5.32 -16.62 8.99
C PHE A 31 -5.61 -17.29 7.66
N ARG A 32 -6.88 -17.47 7.31
CA ARG A 32 -7.31 -18.16 6.09
C ARG A 32 -7.80 -17.18 5.03
N LEU A 33 -7.65 -17.56 3.76
CA LEU A 33 -8.13 -16.82 2.59
C LEU A 33 -9.25 -17.57 1.88
N ARG A 34 -10.46 -16.97 1.83
CA ARG A 34 -11.61 -17.46 1.06
C ARG A 34 -12.00 -16.41 0.02
N ILE A 35 -12.12 -16.80 -1.23
CA ILE A 35 -12.57 -15.92 -2.32
C ILE A 35 -14.09 -16.02 -2.44
N GLU A 36 -14.78 -14.89 -2.22
CA GLU A 36 -16.24 -14.79 -2.33
C GLU A 36 -16.65 -14.48 -3.77
N ASN A 37 -16.69 -15.51 -4.61
CA ASN A 37 -16.95 -15.44 -6.06
C ASN A 37 -18.40 -15.77 -6.46
N THR A 38 -19.38 -15.59 -5.57
CA THR A 38 -20.81 -15.84 -5.85
C THR A 38 -21.45 -14.86 -6.82
N ASP A 39 -20.86 -13.68 -7.03
CA ASP A 39 -21.32 -12.68 -8.01
C ASP A 39 -20.50 -12.77 -9.30
N THR A 40 -20.76 -13.82 -10.08
CA THR A 40 -20.07 -14.09 -11.36
C THR A 40 -20.22 -12.99 -12.40
N GLY A 41 -21.22 -12.11 -12.28
CA GLY A 41 -21.44 -10.99 -13.20
C GLY A 41 -20.49 -9.81 -13.01
N ARG A 42 -19.84 -9.73 -11.84
CA ARG A 42 -18.86 -8.69 -11.49
C ARG A 42 -17.45 -9.23 -11.27
N GLU A 43 -17.25 -10.51 -11.47
CA GLU A 43 -15.93 -11.14 -11.33
C GLU A 43 -14.96 -10.62 -12.39
N VAL A 44 -13.76 -10.23 -11.96
CA VAL A 44 -12.63 -9.85 -12.82
C VAL A 44 -11.64 -11.01 -12.84
N ALA A 45 -11.40 -11.61 -13.99
CA ALA A 45 -10.62 -12.84 -14.14
C ALA A 45 -9.22 -12.78 -13.47
N ALA A 46 -8.58 -11.60 -13.46
CA ALA A 46 -7.26 -11.42 -12.84
C ALA A 46 -7.32 -11.02 -11.35
N ALA A 47 -8.52 -10.77 -10.79
CA ALA A 47 -8.63 -10.20 -9.44
C ALA A 47 -8.19 -11.19 -8.35
N THR A 48 -8.46 -12.47 -8.52
CA THR A 48 -8.07 -13.50 -7.56
C THR A 48 -6.55 -13.60 -7.42
N ASP A 49 -5.82 -13.67 -8.54
CA ASP A 49 -4.36 -13.74 -8.53
C ASP A 49 -3.76 -12.47 -7.93
N GLN A 50 -4.32 -11.32 -8.29
CA GLN A 50 -3.88 -10.03 -7.80
C GLN A 50 -4.13 -9.84 -6.30
N ILE A 51 -5.25 -10.32 -5.76
CA ILE A 51 -5.50 -10.33 -4.31
C ILE A 51 -4.40 -11.10 -3.60
N GLN A 52 -4.07 -12.30 -4.09
CA GLN A 52 -3.03 -13.15 -3.51
C GLN A 52 -1.65 -12.49 -3.62
N GLU A 53 -1.32 -11.93 -4.79
CA GLU A 53 -0.04 -11.24 -5.01
C GLU A 53 0.09 -10.02 -4.10
N SER A 54 -0.96 -9.22 -3.96
CA SER A 54 -0.98 -8.05 -3.07
C SER A 54 -0.77 -8.42 -1.61
N LEU A 55 -1.42 -9.49 -1.13
CA LEU A 55 -1.24 -9.98 0.24
C LEU A 55 0.18 -10.51 0.47
N ARG A 56 0.74 -11.29 -0.48
CA ARG A 56 2.14 -11.77 -0.39
C ARG A 56 3.14 -10.62 -0.40
N TRP A 57 2.94 -9.62 -1.24
CA TRP A 57 3.81 -8.45 -1.29
C TRP A 57 3.84 -7.70 0.04
N LEU A 58 2.72 -7.66 0.78
CA LEU A 58 2.63 -7.08 2.11
C LEU A 58 3.14 -8.02 3.22
N GLY A 59 3.50 -9.26 2.91
CA GLY A 59 3.87 -10.27 3.90
C GLY A 59 2.69 -10.83 4.71
N LEU A 60 1.45 -10.65 4.23
CA LEU A 60 0.24 -11.15 4.87
C LEU A 60 -0.11 -12.56 4.33
N GLU A 61 0.78 -13.51 4.53
CA GLU A 61 0.59 -14.88 4.10
C GLU A 61 -0.51 -15.57 4.92
N TRP A 62 -1.32 -16.37 4.22
CA TRP A 62 -2.41 -17.15 4.81
C TRP A 62 -2.02 -18.61 5.03
N ASP A 63 -2.76 -19.26 5.91
CA ASP A 63 -2.55 -20.66 6.26
C ASP A 63 -3.47 -21.57 5.43
N GLY A 64 -2.94 -22.67 4.94
CA GLY A 64 -3.67 -23.66 4.13
C GLY A 64 -3.95 -23.19 2.70
N ASP A 65 -4.90 -23.88 2.06
CA ASP A 65 -5.29 -23.60 0.68
C ASP A 65 -6.26 -22.43 0.59
N VAL A 66 -6.26 -21.73 -0.56
CA VAL A 66 -7.30 -20.74 -0.88
C VAL A 66 -8.60 -21.49 -1.19
N THR A 67 -9.69 -21.09 -0.51
CA THR A 67 -11.01 -21.69 -0.75
C THR A 67 -11.88 -20.73 -1.59
N PHE A 68 -12.83 -21.30 -2.32
CA PHE A 68 -13.76 -20.54 -3.16
C PHE A 68 -15.20 -20.78 -2.73
N GLN A 69 -15.98 -19.74 -2.57
CA GLN A 69 -17.34 -19.83 -2.06
C GLN A 69 -18.27 -20.65 -2.96
N LEU A 70 -18.09 -20.59 -4.29
CA LEU A 70 -18.87 -21.40 -5.24
C LEU A 70 -18.65 -22.91 -5.11
N ASP A 71 -17.50 -23.36 -4.60
CA ASP A 71 -17.21 -24.79 -4.44
C ASP A 71 -18.14 -25.45 -3.41
N ARG A 72 -18.71 -24.68 -2.48
CA ARG A 72 -19.64 -25.13 -1.44
C ARG A 72 -21.10 -24.75 -1.71
N GLN A 73 -21.42 -24.37 -2.94
CA GLN A 73 -22.79 -23.98 -3.30
C GLN A 73 -23.82 -25.06 -2.98
N GLN A 74 -23.51 -26.33 -3.29
CA GLN A 74 -24.41 -27.43 -3.03
C GLN A 74 -24.65 -27.65 -1.53
N ASP A 75 -23.60 -27.56 -0.73
CA ASP A 75 -23.71 -27.71 0.74
C ASP A 75 -24.63 -26.62 1.33
N CYS A 76 -24.55 -25.39 0.81
CA CYS A 76 -25.48 -24.31 1.18
C CYS A 76 -26.93 -24.66 0.80
N VAL A 77 -27.16 -25.17 -0.41
CA VAL A 77 -28.50 -25.57 -0.86
C VAL A 77 -29.06 -26.71 0.03
N ASP A 78 -28.24 -27.68 0.42
CA ASP A 78 -28.65 -28.76 1.30
C ASP A 78 -29.07 -28.26 2.70
N VAL A 79 -28.35 -27.25 3.24
CA VAL A 79 -28.78 -26.57 4.48
C VAL A 79 -30.10 -25.84 4.29
N ALA A 80 -30.32 -25.15 3.16
CA ALA A 80 -31.58 -24.49 2.87
C ALA A 80 -32.76 -25.49 2.80
N GLN A 81 -32.57 -26.67 2.20
CA GLN A 81 -33.57 -27.74 2.17
C GLN A 81 -33.90 -28.27 3.58
N ARG A 82 -32.89 -28.40 4.45
CA ARG A 82 -33.09 -28.76 5.84
C ARG A 82 -33.92 -27.69 6.58
N LEU A 83 -33.60 -26.42 6.39
CA LEU A 83 -34.36 -25.32 7.01
C LEU A 83 -35.83 -25.27 6.52
N LEU A 84 -36.10 -25.59 5.25
CA LEU A 84 -37.46 -25.75 4.71
C LEU A 84 -38.19 -26.91 5.39
N ALA A 85 -37.55 -28.06 5.55
CA ALA A 85 -38.12 -29.23 6.18
C ALA A 85 -38.44 -28.99 7.68
N GLU A 86 -37.70 -28.11 8.34
CA GLU A 86 -37.87 -27.71 9.74
C GLU A 86 -38.84 -26.53 9.93
N ASP A 87 -39.51 -26.04 8.86
CA ASP A 87 -40.37 -24.83 8.85
C ASP A 87 -39.63 -23.55 9.31
N LYS A 88 -38.31 -23.55 9.31
CA LYS A 88 -37.46 -22.36 9.57
C LYS A 88 -37.26 -21.48 8.33
N ALA A 89 -37.64 -22.00 7.15
CA ALA A 89 -37.63 -21.29 5.88
C ALA A 89 -38.88 -21.58 5.07
N TYR A 90 -39.13 -20.85 4.01
CA TYR A 90 -40.26 -21.04 3.09
C TYR A 90 -39.87 -20.63 1.65
N GLU A 91 -40.65 -21.15 0.69
CA GLU A 91 -40.53 -20.78 -0.71
C GLU A 91 -41.35 -19.51 -1.01
N ASP A 92 -40.74 -18.57 -1.75
CA ASP A 92 -41.36 -17.33 -2.19
C ASP A 92 -40.88 -16.98 -3.59
N GLU A 93 -41.77 -17.02 -4.58
CA GLU A 93 -41.50 -16.73 -6.01
C GLU A 93 -40.28 -17.49 -6.58
N GLY A 94 -40.08 -18.73 -6.15
CA GLY A 94 -38.97 -19.60 -6.58
C GLY A 94 -37.66 -19.35 -5.83
N ALA A 95 -37.61 -18.41 -4.90
CA ALA A 95 -36.51 -18.22 -3.96
C ALA A 95 -36.83 -18.93 -2.62
N VAL A 96 -35.80 -19.21 -1.82
CA VAL A 96 -35.97 -19.70 -0.44
C VAL A 96 -35.66 -18.55 0.53
N ARG A 97 -36.60 -18.29 1.46
CA ARG A 97 -36.46 -17.28 2.51
C ARG A 97 -36.36 -17.93 3.88
N PHE A 98 -35.37 -17.47 4.65
CA PHE A 98 -35.25 -17.82 6.06
C PHE A 98 -36.15 -16.91 6.89
N ARG A 99 -36.94 -17.52 7.82
CA ARG A 99 -37.85 -16.80 8.73
C ARG A 99 -37.03 -16.13 9.83
N MET A 100 -37.06 -14.80 9.90
CA MET A 100 -36.52 -14.09 11.06
C MET A 100 -37.49 -14.19 12.24
N PRO A 101 -36.98 -14.14 13.48
CA PRO A 101 -37.88 -14.05 14.65
C PRO A 101 -38.65 -12.72 14.61
N ASP A 102 -39.95 -12.75 14.85
CA ASP A 102 -40.83 -11.56 14.86
C ASP A 102 -40.69 -10.75 16.17
N GLU A 103 -40.43 -11.45 17.29
CA GLU A 103 -40.42 -10.88 18.63
C GLU A 103 -39.02 -10.90 19.26
N GLY A 104 -38.80 -10.01 20.25
CA GLY A 104 -37.57 -9.95 21.02
C GLY A 104 -36.49 -9.13 20.36
N VAL A 105 -35.23 -9.40 20.71
CA VAL A 105 -34.07 -8.64 20.32
C VAL A 105 -32.91 -9.59 19.91
N THR A 106 -32.34 -9.36 18.78
CA THR A 106 -31.06 -9.99 18.42
C THR A 106 -29.91 -9.10 18.88
N ALA A 107 -29.08 -9.63 19.75
CA ALA A 107 -28.02 -8.88 20.37
C ALA A 107 -26.69 -9.66 20.34
N TRP A 108 -25.57 -8.91 20.30
CA TRP A 108 -24.21 -9.44 20.42
C TRP A 108 -23.28 -8.42 21.08
N ASP A 109 -22.19 -8.90 21.64
CA ASP A 109 -21.12 -8.07 22.16
C ASP A 109 -20.03 -7.99 21.09
N ASP A 110 -19.87 -6.80 20.51
CA ASP A 110 -18.84 -6.51 19.50
C ASP A 110 -17.59 -5.96 20.19
N ILE A 111 -16.44 -6.53 19.90
CA ILE A 111 -15.19 -6.11 20.58
C ILE A 111 -14.92 -4.62 20.39
N VAL A 112 -15.18 -4.07 19.18
CA VAL A 112 -14.88 -2.67 18.85
C VAL A 112 -16.05 -1.74 19.19
N ARG A 113 -17.30 -2.19 18.97
CA ARG A 113 -18.52 -1.37 19.09
C ARG A 113 -19.23 -1.51 20.42
N GLY A 114 -18.83 -2.50 21.24
CA GLY A 114 -19.54 -2.83 22.45
C GLY A 114 -20.87 -3.56 22.17
N ARG A 115 -21.80 -3.46 23.09
CA ARG A 115 -23.10 -4.13 22.97
C ARG A 115 -23.94 -3.52 21.86
N VAL A 116 -24.32 -4.35 20.88
CA VAL A 116 -25.24 -3.97 19.78
C VAL A 116 -26.52 -4.78 19.90
N GLU A 117 -27.67 -4.09 19.77
CA GLU A 117 -29.02 -4.69 19.92
C GLU A 117 -29.89 -4.22 18.75
N VAL A 118 -30.59 -5.16 18.12
CA VAL A 118 -31.53 -4.89 17.03
C VAL A 118 -32.88 -5.57 17.35
N PRO A 119 -33.99 -4.82 17.47
CA PRO A 119 -35.33 -5.40 17.62
C PRO A 119 -35.64 -6.30 16.42
N ASN A 120 -36.12 -7.51 16.69
CA ASN A 120 -36.38 -8.49 15.63
C ASN A 120 -37.48 -8.05 14.66
N GLU A 121 -38.47 -7.28 15.14
CA GLU A 121 -39.50 -6.64 14.30
C GLU A 121 -38.96 -5.76 13.14
N LYS A 122 -37.65 -5.38 13.19
CA LYS A 122 -36.96 -4.62 12.16
C LYS A 122 -36.15 -5.49 11.18
N LEU A 123 -36.18 -6.81 11.39
CA LEU A 123 -35.44 -7.75 10.56
C LEU A 123 -36.41 -8.39 9.56
N ASP A 124 -36.28 -8.03 8.30
CA ASP A 124 -36.98 -8.71 7.20
C ASP A 124 -36.42 -10.12 6.99
N ASP A 125 -37.32 -11.06 6.60
CA ASP A 125 -36.95 -12.40 6.20
C ASP A 125 -35.87 -12.41 5.14
N LEU A 126 -34.86 -13.25 5.34
CA LEU A 126 -33.65 -13.26 4.52
C LEU A 126 -33.80 -14.19 3.32
N VAL A 127 -33.66 -13.70 2.11
CA VAL A 127 -33.46 -14.58 0.94
C VAL A 127 -32.13 -15.32 1.12
N ILE A 128 -32.20 -16.65 1.29
CA ILE A 128 -31.04 -17.50 1.48
C ILE A 128 -30.59 -18.19 0.17
N VAL A 129 -31.56 -18.62 -0.68
CA VAL A 129 -31.30 -19.13 -2.03
C VAL A 129 -32.16 -18.34 -3.03
N ARG A 130 -31.55 -17.84 -4.08
CA ARG A 130 -32.22 -17.11 -5.13
C ARG A 130 -33.01 -18.04 -6.04
N SER A 131 -33.93 -17.50 -6.85
CA SER A 131 -34.73 -18.26 -7.82
C SER A 131 -33.89 -18.98 -8.89
N ASP A 132 -32.65 -18.57 -9.10
CA ASP A 132 -31.68 -19.25 -9.97
C ASP A 132 -30.90 -20.39 -9.28
N GLY A 133 -31.24 -20.70 -8.02
CA GLY A 133 -30.62 -21.77 -7.23
C GLY A 133 -29.31 -21.37 -6.53
N ARG A 134 -28.84 -20.11 -6.64
CA ARG A 134 -27.60 -19.68 -6.03
C ARG A 134 -27.83 -19.16 -4.59
N PRO A 135 -26.98 -19.53 -3.62
CA PRO A 135 -27.04 -18.97 -2.27
C PRO A 135 -26.69 -17.47 -2.29
N THR A 136 -27.26 -16.73 -1.34
CA THR A 136 -26.90 -15.32 -1.15
C THR A 136 -25.66 -15.20 -0.26
N TYR A 137 -24.96 -14.07 -0.34
CA TYR A 137 -23.83 -13.73 0.52
C TYR A 137 -24.16 -13.91 2.02
N ASN A 138 -25.28 -13.36 2.47
CA ASN A 138 -25.69 -13.41 3.89
C ASN A 138 -26.05 -14.83 4.37
N PHE A 139 -26.17 -15.79 3.47
CA PHE A 139 -26.38 -17.20 3.77
C PHE A 139 -25.07 -17.99 3.69
N ALA A 140 -24.36 -17.90 2.56
CA ALA A 140 -23.15 -18.68 2.33
C ALA A 140 -22.02 -18.29 3.30
N SER A 141 -21.74 -16.99 3.48
CA SER A 141 -20.63 -16.54 4.30
C SER A 141 -20.66 -17.03 5.76
N PRO A 142 -21.77 -16.90 6.52
CA PRO A 142 -21.83 -17.43 7.89
C PRO A 142 -21.81 -18.97 7.96
N LEU A 143 -22.34 -19.68 6.96
CA LEU A 143 -22.24 -21.14 6.92
C LEU A 143 -20.79 -21.59 6.75
N GLU A 144 -20.06 -20.95 5.83
CA GLU A 144 -18.65 -21.24 5.59
C GLU A 144 -17.78 -20.87 6.80
N ASP A 145 -18.09 -19.78 7.49
CA ASP A 145 -17.42 -19.41 8.74
C ASP A 145 -17.58 -20.52 9.81
N VAL A 146 -18.78 -21.09 9.92
CA VAL A 146 -19.03 -22.24 10.82
C VAL A 146 -18.26 -23.48 10.36
N TRP A 147 -18.30 -23.85 9.08
CA TRP A 147 -17.62 -25.04 8.55
C TRP A 147 -16.09 -24.93 8.61
N ASP A 148 -15.56 -23.72 8.45
CA ASP A 148 -14.12 -23.45 8.55
C ASP A 148 -13.64 -23.27 10.00
N GLY A 149 -14.56 -23.33 10.99
CA GLY A 149 -14.25 -23.14 12.41
C GLY A 149 -13.74 -21.75 12.73
N ILE A 150 -14.27 -20.72 12.03
CA ILE A 150 -13.90 -19.31 12.27
C ILE A 150 -14.38 -18.90 13.66
N THR A 151 -13.46 -18.53 14.53
CA THR A 151 -13.72 -18.10 15.91
C THR A 151 -14.01 -16.61 16.01
N HIS A 152 -13.39 -15.79 15.15
CA HIS A 152 -13.53 -14.33 15.15
C HIS A 152 -13.83 -13.81 13.74
N VAL A 153 -14.85 -12.97 13.61
CA VAL A 153 -15.24 -12.28 12.38
C VAL A 153 -14.88 -10.80 12.53
N ILE A 154 -13.69 -10.43 11.98
CA ILE A 154 -13.19 -9.06 11.98
C ILE A 154 -13.42 -8.47 10.59
N ARG A 155 -14.33 -7.48 10.46
CA ARG A 155 -14.77 -6.95 9.17
C ARG A 155 -15.15 -5.47 9.22
N GLY A 156 -15.46 -4.87 8.08
CA GLY A 156 -15.90 -3.47 8.00
C GLY A 156 -17.27 -3.24 8.68
N GLU A 157 -17.46 -2.05 9.20
CA GLU A 157 -18.71 -1.61 9.87
C GLU A 157 -19.94 -1.57 8.96
N ASP A 158 -19.75 -1.55 7.64
CA ASP A 158 -20.81 -1.68 6.63
C ASP A 158 -21.58 -3.00 6.73
N HIS A 159 -20.97 -4.02 7.35
CA HIS A 159 -21.59 -5.31 7.63
C HIS A 159 -22.37 -5.39 8.95
N ILE A 160 -22.41 -4.35 9.78
CA ILE A 160 -23.14 -4.36 11.06
C ILE A 160 -24.63 -4.73 10.85
N SER A 161 -25.26 -4.20 9.77
CA SER A 161 -26.66 -4.50 9.45
C SER A 161 -26.91 -5.94 8.99
N ASN A 162 -25.88 -6.67 8.56
CA ASN A 162 -25.95 -8.08 8.18
C ASN A 162 -25.87 -8.99 9.42
N THR A 163 -25.16 -8.55 10.44
CA THR A 163 -24.83 -9.37 11.63
C THR A 163 -26.05 -9.99 12.31
N PRO A 164 -27.14 -9.26 12.61
CA PRO A 164 -28.29 -9.87 13.29
C PRO A 164 -28.96 -10.96 12.44
N LYS A 165 -28.97 -10.83 11.12
CA LYS A 165 -29.51 -11.84 10.20
C LYS A 165 -28.65 -13.10 10.19
N GLN A 166 -27.34 -12.94 10.14
CA GLN A 166 -26.37 -14.03 10.19
C GLN A 166 -26.36 -14.75 11.54
N LEU A 167 -26.51 -14.01 12.65
CA LEU A 167 -26.61 -14.58 13.99
C LEU A 167 -27.84 -15.48 14.14
N ASN A 168 -29.01 -15.03 13.66
CA ASN A 168 -30.23 -15.84 13.71
C ASN A 168 -30.12 -17.10 12.85
N LEU A 169 -29.46 -16.99 11.70
CA LEU A 169 -29.18 -18.13 10.83
C LEU A 169 -28.26 -19.16 11.51
N ILE A 170 -27.12 -18.73 12.08
CA ILE A 170 -26.17 -19.61 12.78
C ILE A 170 -26.86 -20.33 13.94
N ARG A 171 -27.70 -19.62 14.72
CA ARG A 171 -28.50 -20.21 15.80
C ARG A 171 -29.54 -21.23 15.28
N ALA A 172 -30.16 -20.94 14.13
CA ALA A 172 -31.16 -21.84 13.54
C ALA A 172 -30.58 -23.17 13.05
N ILE A 173 -29.29 -23.23 12.76
CA ILE A 173 -28.58 -24.45 12.40
C ILE A 173 -27.88 -25.12 13.59
N ASP A 174 -28.12 -24.64 14.81
CA ASP A 174 -27.55 -25.13 16.07
C ASP A 174 -26.01 -25.09 16.11
N ALA A 175 -25.41 -24.05 15.49
CA ALA A 175 -23.96 -23.84 15.46
C ALA A 175 -23.50 -22.76 16.46
N ASP A 176 -22.22 -22.82 16.83
CA ASP A 176 -21.60 -21.82 17.69
C ASP A 176 -21.43 -20.49 16.94
N VAL A 177 -21.77 -19.40 17.63
CA VAL A 177 -21.67 -18.04 17.10
C VAL A 177 -20.24 -17.53 17.26
N PRO A 178 -19.56 -17.08 16.20
CA PRO A 178 -18.26 -16.45 16.33
C PRO A 178 -18.32 -15.11 17.06
N ILE A 179 -17.17 -14.66 17.56
CA ILE A 179 -17.01 -13.33 18.15
C ILE A 179 -16.88 -12.31 17.02
N TYR A 180 -17.55 -11.15 17.13
CA TYR A 180 -17.54 -10.12 16.10
C TYR A 180 -16.72 -8.91 16.51
N ALA A 181 -16.04 -8.32 15.54
CA ALA A 181 -15.34 -7.04 15.66
C ALA A 181 -15.55 -6.23 14.37
N HIS A 182 -16.34 -5.14 14.45
CA HIS A 182 -16.62 -4.28 13.30
C HIS A 182 -15.72 -3.04 13.33
N VAL A 183 -14.75 -3.01 12.39
CA VAL A 183 -13.78 -1.92 12.26
C VAL A 183 -14.34 -0.78 11.42
N SER A 184 -14.01 0.45 11.79
CA SER A 184 -14.47 1.68 11.12
C SER A 184 -13.95 1.80 9.68
N HIS A 185 -14.56 2.68 8.89
CA HIS A 185 -14.05 3.03 7.56
C HIS A 185 -12.73 3.81 7.61
N VAL A 186 -11.96 3.71 6.51
CA VAL A 186 -10.85 4.62 6.21
C VAL A 186 -11.38 5.76 5.35
N LEU A 187 -11.16 6.99 5.80
CA LEU A 187 -11.62 8.20 5.13
C LEU A 187 -10.47 8.92 4.43
N GLY A 188 -10.78 9.68 3.39
CA GLY A 188 -9.90 10.70 2.83
C GLY A 188 -9.89 11.96 3.70
N ALA A 189 -9.03 12.91 3.35
CA ALA A 189 -8.91 14.18 4.06
C ALA A 189 -10.20 15.03 4.04
N ASP A 190 -11.12 14.76 3.11
CA ASP A 190 -12.44 15.41 3.00
C ASP A 190 -13.50 14.78 3.91
N GLY A 191 -13.16 13.79 4.74
CA GLY A 191 -14.05 13.07 5.62
C GLY A 191 -14.99 12.07 4.93
N ARG A 192 -14.80 11.80 3.64
CA ARG A 192 -15.55 10.80 2.87
C ARG A 192 -14.75 9.51 2.73
N ALA A 193 -15.43 8.41 2.42
CA ALA A 193 -14.76 7.13 2.17
C ALA A 193 -13.61 7.29 1.17
N LEU A 194 -12.45 6.73 1.53
CA LEU A 194 -11.24 6.79 0.72
C LEU A 194 -11.50 6.21 -0.68
N SER A 195 -11.12 6.93 -1.72
CA SER A 195 -11.37 6.56 -3.12
C SER A 195 -10.30 7.16 -4.04
N LYS A 196 -10.23 6.70 -5.30
CA LYS A 196 -9.23 7.12 -6.30
C LYS A 196 -9.09 8.64 -6.47
N ARG A 197 -10.12 9.43 -6.18
CA ARG A 197 -10.03 10.90 -6.21
C ARG A 197 -9.12 11.50 -5.14
N HIS A 198 -8.79 10.74 -4.09
CA HIS A 198 -7.90 11.17 -3.01
C HIS A 198 -6.44 10.79 -3.27
N GLY A 199 -6.14 10.05 -4.35
CA GLY A 199 -4.82 9.53 -4.68
C GLY A 199 -4.81 8.00 -4.84
N SER A 200 -3.67 7.39 -4.55
CA SER A 200 -3.49 5.93 -4.57
C SER A 200 -4.35 5.25 -3.52
N VAL A 201 -5.05 4.21 -3.91
CA VAL A 201 -5.99 3.50 -3.02
C VAL A 201 -5.89 1.98 -3.12
N THR A 202 -5.09 1.46 -4.05
CA THR A 202 -4.84 0.03 -4.20
C THR A 202 -3.41 -0.31 -3.81
N VAL A 203 -3.16 -1.56 -3.41
CA VAL A 203 -1.80 -2.04 -3.09
C VAL A 203 -0.85 -1.82 -4.26
N ASP A 204 -1.30 -2.11 -5.49
CA ASP A 204 -0.51 -1.93 -6.70
C ASP A 204 -0.12 -0.48 -6.97
N ASP A 205 -0.99 0.48 -6.61
CA ASP A 205 -0.64 1.90 -6.74
C ASP A 205 0.54 2.26 -5.84
N PHE A 206 0.53 1.79 -4.58
CA PHE A 206 1.62 2.04 -3.63
C PHE A 206 2.91 1.31 -4.03
N ARG A 207 2.80 0.05 -4.49
CA ARG A 207 3.93 -0.73 -5.02
C ARG A 207 4.60 -0.02 -6.21
N ARG A 208 3.81 0.45 -7.17
CA ARG A 208 4.32 1.22 -8.33
C ARG A 208 4.95 2.55 -7.95
N GLN A 209 4.47 3.20 -6.89
CA GLN A 209 5.07 4.43 -6.36
C GLN A 209 6.31 4.18 -5.51
N GLY A 210 6.70 2.93 -5.31
CA GLY A 210 7.91 2.56 -4.60
C GLY A 210 7.81 2.69 -3.09
N TYR A 211 6.62 2.49 -2.52
CA TYR A 211 6.49 2.33 -1.08
C TYR A 211 7.05 0.98 -0.63
N TYR A 212 7.70 0.98 0.53
CA TYR A 212 8.26 -0.20 1.14
C TYR A 212 7.16 -0.98 1.88
N PRO A 213 7.00 -2.31 1.64
CA PRO A 213 5.89 -3.08 2.19
C PRO A 213 5.72 -2.94 3.70
N ALA A 214 6.81 -3.07 4.48
CA ALA A 214 6.75 -2.98 5.93
C ALA A 214 6.32 -1.59 6.43
N ALA A 215 6.68 -0.51 5.71
CA ALA A 215 6.23 0.84 6.03
C ALA A 215 4.71 0.98 5.82
N LEU A 216 4.19 0.44 4.71
CA LEU A 216 2.75 0.45 4.43
C LEU A 216 1.98 -0.39 5.45
N VAL A 217 2.47 -1.57 5.82
CA VAL A 217 1.88 -2.43 6.86
C VAL A 217 1.82 -1.70 8.20
N ASN A 218 2.92 -1.09 8.65
CA ASN A 218 2.93 -0.34 9.91
C ASN A 218 1.98 0.87 9.85
N PHE A 219 1.96 1.61 8.75
CA PHE A 219 1.04 2.73 8.60
C PHE A 219 -0.43 2.29 8.67
N LEU A 220 -0.78 1.21 7.96
CA LEU A 220 -2.14 0.66 7.95
C LEU A 220 -2.58 0.13 9.32
N ALA A 221 -1.65 -0.48 10.07
CA ALA A 221 -1.92 -0.91 11.44
C ALA A 221 -2.34 0.27 12.33
N LEU A 222 -1.73 1.43 12.15
CA LEU A 222 -2.05 2.65 12.91
C LEU A 222 -3.34 3.35 12.48
N LEU A 223 -4.01 2.90 11.41
CA LEU A 223 -5.31 3.44 11.00
C LEU A 223 -6.45 2.86 11.84
N GLY A 224 -6.68 3.46 13.00
CA GLY A 224 -7.73 3.05 13.94
C GLY A 224 -7.25 2.09 15.02
N TRP A 225 -5.96 1.90 15.17
CA TRP A 225 -5.32 1.19 16.28
C TRP A 225 -4.04 1.92 16.71
N SER A 226 -3.68 1.83 17.97
CA SER A 226 -2.38 2.29 18.48
C SER A 226 -1.94 1.44 19.67
N TYR A 227 -0.64 1.21 19.77
CA TYR A 227 -0.05 0.58 20.95
C TYR A 227 -0.02 1.54 22.14
N ASP A 228 0.43 2.78 21.90
CA ASP A 228 0.46 3.88 22.86
C ASP A 228 0.38 5.24 22.11
N ASP A 229 0.52 6.35 22.86
CA ASP A 229 0.42 7.71 22.29
C ASP A 229 1.71 8.20 21.61
N LYS A 230 2.79 7.41 21.60
CA LYS A 230 4.15 7.83 21.18
C LYS A 230 4.75 6.96 20.10
N THR A 231 4.52 5.64 20.15
CA THR A 231 5.14 4.66 19.26
C THR A 231 4.48 4.68 17.89
N THR A 232 5.25 5.11 16.89
CA THR A 232 4.76 5.21 15.51
C THR A 232 5.44 4.20 14.57
N ILE A 233 6.75 3.97 14.76
CA ILE A 233 7.52 3.04 13.93
C ILE A 233 7.65 1.73 14.69
N MET A 234 7.16 0.66 14.08
CA MET A 234 7.19 -0.71 14.66
C MET A 234 7.47 -1.72 13.55
N SER A 235 8.37 -2.64 13.81
CA SER A 235 8.55 -3.80 12.91
C SER A 235 7.27 -4.65 12.84
N VAL A 236 7.17 -5.52 11.85
CA VAL A 236 6.02 -6.44 11.72
C VAL A 236 5.92 -7.36 12.95
N ASP A 237 7.05 -7.84 13.46
CA ASP A 237 7.09 -8.67 14.66
C ASP A 237 6.59 -7.92 15.91
N GLU A 238 6.99 -6.65 16.08
CA GLU A 238 6.47 -5.79 17.15
C GLU A 238 4.98 -5.51 17.00
N LEU A 239 4.48 -5.36 15.78
CA LEU A 239 3.04 -5.22 15.53
C LEU A 239 2.30 -6.49 15.94
N VAL A 240 2.79 -7.67 15.57
CA VAL A 240 2.21 -8.97 15.98
C VAL A 240 2.23 -9.11 17.50
N GLU A 241 3.35 -8.81 18.16
CA GLU A 241 3.47 -8.92 19.62
C GLU A 241 2.51 -8.00 20.38
N ARG A 242 2.22 -6.80 19.83
CA ARG A 242 1.52 -5.72 20.56
C ARG A 242 0.07 -5.54 20.13
N PHE A 243 -0.36 -6.18 19.06
CA PHE A 243 -1.70 -6.01 18.52
C PHE A 243 -2.76 -6.57 19.47
N SER A 244 -3.86 -5.82 19.66
CA SER A 244 -5.07 -6.34 20.32
C SER A 244 -6.31 -5.65 19.74
N LEU A 245 -7.41 -6.40 19.65
CA LEU A 245 -8.67 -5.90 19.12
C LEU A 245 -9.33 -4.87 20.05
N GLU A 246 -9.11 -4.96 21.36
CA GLU A 246 -9.67 -4.05 22.37
C GLU A 246 -9.13 -2.63 22.25
N ARG A 247 -7.97 -2.48 21.57
CA ARG A 247 -7.38 -1.16 21.29
C ARG A 247 -7.80 -0.58 19.96
N VAL A 248 -8.58 -1.31 19.18
CA VAL A 248 -9.15 -0.79 17.93
C VAL A 248 -10.24 0.22 18.28
N VAL A 249 -10.11 1.44 17.74
CA VAL A 249 -11.07 2.51 18.02
C VAL A 249 -12.26 2.47 17.07
N PRO A 250 -13.49 2.73 17.55
CA PRO A 250 -14.70 2.70 16.73
C PRO A 250 -14.83 3.90 15.77
N SER A 251 -14.07 4.98 15.98
CA SER A 251 -14.11 6.16 15.10
C SER A 251 -13.36 5.93 13.79
N PRO A 252 -13.84 6.51 12.67
CA PRO A 252 -13.14 6.43 11.39
C PRO A 252 -11.74 7.03 11.45
N ALA A 253 -10.79 6.40 10.73
CA ALA A 253 -9.43 6.88 10.59
C ALA A 253 -9.23 7.62 9.26
N VAL A 254 -8.52 8.74 9.27
CA VAL A 254 -8.19 9.50 8.06
C VAL A 254 -6.85 9.02 7.49
N PHE A 255 -6.82 8.74 6.19
CA PHE A 255 -5.61 8.36 5.48
C PHE A 255 -4.77 9.61 5.20
N ASP A 256 -3.61 9.69 5.84
CA ASP A 256 -2.67 10.81 5.72
C ASP A 256 -1.45 10.38 4.87
N TYR A 257 -1.42 10.80 3.61
CA TYR A 257 -0.32 10.52 2.68
C TYR A 257 1.00 11.14 3.15
N THR A 258 0.98 12.33 3.75
CA THR A 258 2.19 12.99 4.27
C THR A 258 2.84 12.16 5.38
N LYS A 259 2.01 11.62 6.28
CA LYS A 259 2.48 10.72 7.34
C LYS A 259 3.03 9.42 6.75
N LEU A 260 2.38 8.85 5.74
CA LEU A 260 2.86 7.64 5.06
C LEU A 260 4.21 7.88 4.37
N ASP A 261 4.37 8.99 3.63
CA ASP A 261 5.64 9.36 2.98
C ASP A 261 6.77 9.50 4.01
N TRP A 262 6.49 10.19 5.11
CA TRP A 262 7.46 10.32 6.20
C TRP A 262 7.83 8.95 6.79
N MET A 263 6.86 8.11 7.11
CA MET A 263 7.11 6.76 7.64
C MET A 263 7.93 5.93 6.65
N ASN A 264 7.55 5.95 5.38
CA ASN A 264 8.25 5.21 4.34
C ASN A 264 9.72 5.63 4.23
N GLY A 265 9.99 6.93 4.22
CA GLY A 265 11.35 7.46 4.27
C GLY A 265 12.13 7.01 5.50
N VAL A 266 11.50 6.92 6.68
CA VAL A 266 12.13 6.37 7.90
C VAL A 266 12.55 4.91 7.70
N TYR A 267 11.66 4.07 7.15
CA TYR A 267 11.97 2.68 6.87
C TYR A 267 13.10 2.52 5.86
N LEU A 268 13.07 3.26 4.74
CA LEU A 268 14.12 3.20 3.72
C LEU A 268 15.49 3.61 4.27
N ARG A 269 15.54 4.66 5.10
CA ARG A 269 16.79 5.11 5.74
C ARG A 269 17.32 4.15 6.80
N ALA A 270 16.44 3.35 7.41
CA ALA A 270 16.84 2.37 8.41
C ALA A 270 17.43 1.08 7.80
N LEU A 271 17.25 0.84 6.50
CA LEU A 271 17.83 -0.31 5.82
C LEU A 271 19.36 -0.20 5.77
N PRO A 272 20.10 -1.29 6.01
CA PRO A 272 21.52 -1.35 5.68
C PRO A 272 21.76 -0.97 4.22
N PRO A 273 22.89 -0.30 3.86
CA PRO A 273 23.13 0.18 2.50
C PRO A 273 23.01 -0.89 1.41
N ASP A 274 23.49 -2.11 1.67
CA ASP A 274 23.42 -3.20 0.69
C ASP A 274 21.97 -3.68 0.51
N GLU A 275 21.19 -3.78 1.60
CA GLU A 275 19.77 -4.15 1.55
C GLU A 275 18.94 -3.06 0.84
N TYR A 276 19.21 -1.79 1.13
CA TYR A 276 18.58 -0.68 0.40
C TYR A 276 18.86 -0.77 -1.11
N ALA A 277 20.12 -1.04 -1.48
CA ALA A 277 20.50 -1.19 -2.88
C ALA A 277 19.79 -2.38 -3.55
N ASP A 278 19.65 -3.52 -2.85
CA ASP A 278 18.91 -4.69 -3.34
C ASP A 278 17.44 -4.36 -3.59
N VAL A 279 16.79 -3.72 -2.63
CA VAL A 279 15.38 -3.29 -2.73
C VAL A 279 15.19 -2.30 -3.87
N LEU A 280 16.10 -1.34 -4.03
CA LEU A 280 16.06 -0.36 -5.11
C LEU A 280 16.24 -1.01 -6.49
N VAL A 281 17.21 -1.93 -6.65
CA VAL A 281 17.44 -2.66 -7.91
C VAL A 281 16.21 -3.49 -8.28
N ALA A 282 15.64 -4.22 -7.31
CA ALA A 282 14.45 -5.02 -7.55
C ALA A 282 13.27 -4.14 -8.01
N TYR A 283 13.03 -3.01 -7.33
CA TYR A 283 12.00 -2.05 -7.69
C TYR A 283 12.20 -1.49 -9.11
N LEU A 284 13.40 -1.01 -9.44
CA LEU A 284 13.70 -0.43 -10.76
C LEU A 284 13.47 -1.45 -11.88
N ARG A 285 13.89 -2.71 -11.70
CA ARG A 285 13.64 -3.81 -12.65
C ARG A 285 12.13 -4.07 -12.84
N GLU A 286 11.38 -4.09 -11.76
CA GLU A 286 9.93 -4.26 -11.81
C GLU A 286 9.24 -3.11 -12.58
N GLN A 287 9.75 -1.88 -12.43
CA GLN A 287 9.26 -0.73 -13.19
C GLN A 287 9.79 -0.65 -14.64
N GLY A 288 10.59 -1.62 -15.09
CA GLY A 288 11.07 -1.75 -16.46
C GLY A 288 12.32 -0.90 -16.77
N TYR A 289 13.04 -0.43 -15.72
CA TYR A 289 14.33 0.23 -15.91
C TYR A 289 15.44 -0.80 -16.16
N ASP A 290 16.05 -0.77 -17.33
CA ASP A 290 17.21 -1.60 -17.71
C ASP A 290 18.53 -0.84 -17.49
N TRP A 291 18.74 -0.40 -16.25
CA TRP A 291 19.93 0.32 -15.86
C TRP A 291 21.02 -0.61 -15.32
N ASP A 292 22.29 -0.21 -15.52
CA ASP A 292 23.42 -0.98 -14.98
C ASP A 292 23.34 -1.11 -13.46
N GLU A 293 23.22 -2.34 -12.98
CA GLU A 293 23.02 -2.64 -11.55
C GLU A 293 24.19 -2.16 -10.70
N GLN A 294 25.45 -2.27 -11.20
CA GLN A 294 26.62 -1.87 -10.43
C GLN A 294 26.61 -0.35 -10.23
N LEU A 295 26.19 0.40 -11.28
CA LEU A 295 26.03 1.84 -11.16
C LEU A 295 24.87 2.21 -10.23
N VAL A 296 23.72 1.51 -10.30
CA VAL A 296 22.61 1.72 -9.35
C VAL A 296 23.09 1.55 -7.91
N ARG A 297 23.83 0.47 -7.61
CA ARG A 297 24.39 0.20 -6.28
C ARG A 297 25.35 1.26 -5.78
N ARG A 298 26.13 1.86 -6.69
CA ARG A 298 27.06 2.97 -6.36
C ARG A 298 26.32 4.28 -6.11
N VAL A 299 25.21 4.52 -6.80
CA VAL A 299 24.38 5.73 -6.65
C VAL A 299 23.45 5.64 -5.44
N ALA A 300 22.99 4.44 -5.07
CA ALA A 300 22.03 4.19 -4.01
C ALA A 300 22.35 4.91 -2.68
N PRO A 301 23.58 4.88 -2.14
CA PRO A 301 23.92 5.56 -0.88
C PRO A 301 23.77 7.09 -0.94
N LEU A 302 23.92 7.70 -2.12
CA LEU A 302 23.77 9.15 -2.28
C LEU A 302 22.31 9.60 -2.24
N VAL A 303 21.38 8.64 -2.41
CA VAL A 303 19.95 8.90 -2.58
C VAL A 303 19.14 8.47 -1.36
N GLN A 304 19.57 7.44 -0.64
CA GLN A 304 18.85 6.83 0.47
C GLN A 304 18.29 7.82 1.50
N GLU A 305 19.08 8.84 1.85
CA GLU A 305 18.69 9.89 2.81
C GLU A 305 17.79 10.99 2.21
N LYS A 306 17.57 10.98 0.89
CA LYS A 306 17.02 12.13 0.16
C LYS A 306 15.62 11.90 -0.40
N ILE A 307 15.20 10.66 -0.55
CA ILE A 307 13.89 10.29 -1.11
C ILE A 307 13.00 9.66 -0.06
N ALA A 308 11.70 9.88 -0.20
CA ALA A 308 10.69 9.28 0.65
C ALA A 308 10.18 7.96 0.08
N THR A 309 10.17 7.79 -1.24
CA THR A 309 9.78 6.56 -1.93
C THR A 309 10.80 6.18 -3.01
N LEU A 310 10.91 4.89 -3.32
CA LEU A 310 11.80 4.42 -4.39
C LEU A 310 11.41 4.98 -5.76
N GLY A 311 10.12 5.33 -5.94
CA GLY A 311 9.62 5.95 -7.17
C GLY A 311 10.18 7.33 -7.46
N GLU A 312 10.76 8.00 -6.46
CA GLU A 312 11.45 9.29 -6.68
C GLU A 312 12.85 9.13 -7.28
N PHE A 313 13.46 7.92 -7.20
CA PHE A 313 14.82 7.68 -7.66
C PHE A 313 15.04 8.05 -9.14
N PRO A 314 14.17 7.68 -10.11
CA PRO A 314 14.39 8.04 -11.52
C PRO A 314 14.45 9.55 -11.77
N ALA A 315 13.59 10.32 -11.11
CA ALA A 315 13.59 11.77 -11.23
C ALA A 315 14.80 12.42 -10.53
N PHE A 316 15.23 11.86 -9.39
CA PHE A 316 16.28 12.42 -8.56
C PHE A 316 17.70 12.04 -9.03
N ALA A 317 17.90 10.84 -9.56
CA ALA A 317 19.20 10.26 -9.90
C ALA A 317 19.29 9.68 -11.33
N GLY A 318 18.23 9.79 -12.14
CA GLY A 318 18.20 9.24 -13.51
C GLY A 318 19.26 9.83 -14.43
N PHE A 319 19.78 11.02 -14.12
CA PHE A 319 20.86 11.65 -14.88
C PHE A 319 22.18 10.84 -14.87
N PHE A 320 22.38 9.94 -13.92
CA PHE A 320 23.54 9.04 -13.94
C PHE A 320 23.48 8.03 -15.10
N PHE A 321 22.28 7.68 -15.56
CA PHE A 321 22.02 6.63 -16.54
C PHE A 321 21.73 7.18 -17.94
N ALA A 322 21.30 8.45 -18.03
CA ALA A 322 21.05 9.13 -19.31
C ALA A 322 21.35 10.61 -19.19
N ARG A 323 21.77 11.22 -20.29
CA ARG A 323 21.92 12.68 -20.35
C ARG A 323 20.56 13.33 -20.33
N VAL A 324 20.42 14.36 -19.51
CA VAL A 324 19.19 15.13 -19.34
C VAL A 324 19.37 16.56 -19.83
N GLN A 325 18.27 17.19 -20.25
CA GLN A 325 18.28 18.61 -20.59
C GLN A 325 18.09 19.44 -19.32
N PRO A 326 18.79 20.58 -19.16
CA PRO A 326 18.62 21.45 -18.01
C PRO A 326 17.19 22.02 -17.89
N GLU A 327 16.63 22.04 -16.67
CA GLU A 327 15.39 22.74 -16.35
C GLU A 327 15.61 24.26 -16.30
N GLY A 328 15.58 24.94 -17.45
CA GLY A 328 15.76 26.39 -17.58
C GLY A 328 17.12 26.79 -18.12
N GLU A 329 17.39 28.13 -18.11
CA GLU A 329 18.63 28.68 -18.61
C GLU A 329 19.79 28.41 -17.64
N VAL A 330 20.90 27.94 -18.19
CA VAL A 330 22.15 27.75 -17.46
C VAL A 330 23.01 29.00 -17.65
N ASP A 331 23.48 29.60 -16.55
CA ASP A 331 24.44 30.70 -16.61
C ASP A 331 25.76 30.21 -17.19
N GLY A 332 26.01 30.58 -18.45
CA GLY A 332 27.16 30.13 -19.22
C GLY A 332 28.51 30.76 -18.82
N GLN A 333 28.54 31.74 -17.88
CA GLN A 333 29.79 32.40 -17.49
C GLN A 333 30.67 31.50 -16.60
N VAL A 334 30.06 30.69 -15.74
CA VAL A 334 30.78 29.80 -14.81
C VAL A 334 31.31 28.55 -15.51
N LEU A 335 30.56 28.00 -16.50
CA LEU A 335 30.81 26.68 -17.06
C LEU A 335 32.20 26.54 -17.72
N PRO A 336 32.68 27.47 -18.54
CA PRO A 336 34.02 27.34 -19.14
C PRO A 336 35.14 27.26 -18.09
N ALA A 337 35.05 28.10 -17.05
CA ALA A 337 36.05 28.10 -15.97
C ALA A 337 35.94 26.83 -15.11
N ALA A 338 34.74 26.25 -14.97
CA ALA A 338 34.53 24.96 -14.29
C ALA A 338 35.15 23.81 -15.08
N VAL A 339 35.00 23.79 -16.44
CA VAL A 339 35.62 22.81 -17.32
C VAL A 339 37.13 22.84 -17.18
N GLU A 340 37.75 24.04 -17.31
CA GLU A 340 39.20 24.21 -17.16
C GLU A 340 39.71 23.74 -15.79
N THR A 341 38.95 24.07 -14.73
CA THR A 341 39.32 23.69 -13.37
C THR A 341 39.22 22.17 -13.15
N LEU A 342 38.13 21.52 -13.58
CA LEU A 342 37.90 20.09 -13.40
C LEU A 342 38.82 19.22 -14.27
N ALA A 343 39.27 19.72 -15.44
CA ALA A 343 40.15 18.98 -16.35
C ALA A 343 41.48 18.57 -15.69
N VAL A 344 41.98 19.34 -14.71
CA VAL A 344 43.27 19.14 -14.08
C VAL A 344 43.21 18.58 -12.65
N VAL A 345 42.01 18.24 -12.15
CA VAL A 345 41.86 17.67 -10.79
C VAL A 345 42.39 16.25 -10.73
N GLU A 346 43.37 15.97 -9.87
CA GLU A 346 43.92 14.64 -9.62
C GLU A 346 44.11 14.38 -8.12
N PRO A 347 43.64 13.25 -7.57
CA PRO A 347 42.69 12.32 -8.17
C PRO A 347 41.32 12.96 -8.40
N PHE A 348 40.49 12.42 -9.32
CA PHE A 348 39.14 12.93 -9.59
C PHE A 348 38.13 12.34 -8.59
N GLU A 349 38.24 12.77 -7.34
CA GLU A 349 37.47 12.33 -6.19
C GLU A 349 36.72 13.52 -5.57
N ALA A 350 35.62 13.26 -4.84
CA ALA A 350 34.71 14.30 -4.36
C ALA A 350 35.41 15.40 -3.53
N GLU A 351 36.36 15.05 -2.67
CA GLU A 351 37.12 15.99 -1.84
C GLU A 351 38.00 16.96 -2.67
N GLN A 352 38.72 16.43 -3.67
CA GLN A 352 39.56 17.21 -4.53
C GLN A 352 38.72 18.07 -5.49
N ILE A 353 37.63 17.53 -5.99
CA ILE A 353 36.63 18.24 -6.80
C ILE A 353 36.04 19.41 -6.00
N GLU A 354 35.63 19.18 -4.75
CA GLU A 354 35.08 20.22 -3.88
C GLU A 354 36.12 21.33 -3.66
N THR A 355 37.35 20.97 -3.32
CA THR A 355 38.44 21.93 -3.10
C THR A 355 38.70 22.78 -4.34
N ALA A 356 38.78 22.16 -5.51
CA ALA A 356 39.00 22.86 -6.77
C ALA A 356 37.86 23.83 -7.13
N LEU A 357 36.60 23.40 -6.96
CA LEU A 357 35.44 24.23 -7.26
C LEU A 357 35.21 25.34 -6.23
N ARG A 358 35.57 25.15 -4.96
CA ARG A 358 35.58 26.21 -3.96
C ARG A 358 36.63 27.27 -4.32
N GLY A 359 37.83 26.87 -4.71
CA GLY A 359 38.86 27.79 -5.22
C GLY A 359 38.43 28.51 -6.50
N LEU A 360 37.67 27.87 -7.38
CA LEU A 360 37.06 28.52 -8.55
C LEU A 360 36.09 29.63 -8.13
N ALA A 361 35.19 29.34 -7.18
CA ALA A 361 34.22 30.33 -6.69
C ALA A 361 34.91 31.57 -6.10
N GLU A 362 35.99 31.39 -5.32
CA GLU A 362 36.83 32.48 -4.77
C GLU A 362 37.49 33.30 -5.88
N ARG A 363 38.08 32.64 -6.88
CA ARG A 363 38.73 33.36 -8.02
C ARG A 363 37.73 34.18 -8.83
N LEU A 364 36.49 33.72 -8.94
CA LEU A 364 35.43 34.45 -9.66
C LEU A 364 34.73 35.49 -8.80
N GLY A 365 35.03 35.56 -7.49
CA GLY A 365 34.35 36.45 -6.55
C GLY A 365 32.88 36.10 -6.31
N LEU A 366 32.49 34.84 -6.51
CA LEU A 366 31.15 34.32 -6.39
C LEU A 366 30.95 33.60 -5.06
N LYS A 367 29.69 33.64 -4.51
CA LYS A 367 29.34 32.76 -3.43
C LYS A 367 29.26 31.31 -3.90
N PRO A 368 29.54 30.30 -3.04
CA PRO A 368 29.49 28.90 -3.44
C PRO A 368 28.22 28.49 -4.17
N ARG A 369 27.05 28.98 -3.70
CA ARG A 369 25.77 28.69 -4.35
C ARG A 369 25.67 29.25 -5.76
N GLU A 370 26.21 30.43 -6.00
CA GLU A 370 26.20 31.10 -7.32
C GLU A 370 27.12 30.37 -8.30
N ALA A 371 28.26 29.84 -7.84
CA ALA A 371 29.18 29.04 -8.65
C ALA A 371 28.70 27.61 -8.90
N PHE A 372 28.12 26.93 -7.89
CA PHE A 372 27.78 25.50 -7.97
C PHE A 372 26.42 25.22 -8.64
N GLN A 373 25.47 26.17 -8.56
CA GLN A 373 24.14 25.97 -9.12
C GLN A 373 24.15 25.82 -10.66
N PRO A 374 24.87 26.62 -11.45
CA PRO A 374 25.02 26.43 -12.90
C PRO A 374 25.65 25.09 -13.24
N ILE A 375 26.70 24.68 -12.50
CA ILE A 375 27.39 23.40 -12.70
C ILE A 375 26.42 22.24 -12.43
N ARG A 376 25.67 22.29 -11.31
CA ARG A 376 24.66 21.29 -10.97
C ARG A 376 23.60 21.18 -12.06
N LEU A 377 23.05 22.30 -12.49
CA LEU A 377 22.02 22.33 -13.51
C LEU A 377 22.46 21.74 -14.84
N ALA A 378 23.68 22.10 -15.27
CA ALA A 378 24.29 21.57 -16.49
C ALA A 378 24.56 20.06 -16.40
N LEU A 379 24.97 19.57 -15.21
CA LEU A 379 25.34 18.18 -14.99
C LEU A 379 24.13 17.28 -14.86
N THR A 380 23.11 17.70 -14.06
CA THR A 380 22.03 16.87 -13.56
C THR A 380 20.66 17.22 -14.15
N GLY A 381 20.56 18.33 -14.88
CA GLY A 381 19.29 18.84 -15.42
C GLY A 381 18.43 19.57 -14.41
N SER A 382 18.67 19.43 -13.10
CA SER A 382 17.81 19.93 -12.03
C SER A 382 18.58 20.78 -11.00
N LYS A 383 17.83 21.66 -10.30
CA LYS A 383 18.36 22.43 -9.17
C LYS A 383 18.51 21.60 -7.90
N VAL A 384 17.83 20.44 -7.83
CA VAL A 384 17.85 19.50 -6.72
C VAL A 384 18.35 18.15 -7.22
N SER A 385 19.41 17.63 -6.61
CA SER A 385 20.04 16.39 -7.01
C SER A 385 20.86 15.83 -5.83
N PRO A 386 21.41 14.63 -5.92
CA PRO A 386 22.46 14.15 -5.00
C PRO A 386 23.61 15.14 -4.85
N GLY A 387 24.53 14.89 -3.94
CA GLY A 387 25.71 15.74 -3.73
C GLY A 387 26.44 16.05 -5.04
N LEU A 388 26.79 17.32 -5.29
CA LEU A 388 27.39 17.74 -6.56
C LEU A 388 28.74 17.08 -6.78
N PHE A 389 29.58 17.02 -5.77
CA PHE A 389 30.96 16.54 -5.88
C PHE A 389 30.99 15.01 -6.04
N GLU A 390 30.21 14.31 -5.29
CA GLU A 390 29.99 12.85 -5.39
C GLU A 390 29.35 12.50 -6.75
N SER A 391 28.48 13.36 -7.28
CA SER A 391 27.90 13.16 -8.61
C SER A 391 28.94 13.30 -9.72
N LEU A 392 29.83 14.28 -9.61
CA LEU A 392 30.93 14.46 -10.54
C LEU A 392 31.92 13.28 -10.51
N GLU A 393 32.28 12.82 -9.31
CA GLU A 393 33.12 11.64 -9.09
C GLU A 393 32.51 10.39 -9.74
N LEU A 394 31.27 10.10 -9.49
CA LEU A 394 30.56 8.91 -10.01
C LEU A 394 30.39 8.94 -11.54
N LEU A 395 30.13 10.11 -12.14
CA LEU A 395 30.07 10.28 -13.60
C LEU A 395 31.43 10.15 -14.23
N GLY A 396 32.48 10.46 -13.49
CA GLY A 396 33.85 10.53 -13.99
C GLY A 396 34.13 11.81 -14.75
N ARG A 397 35.43 12.07 -14.94
CA ARG A 397 35.93 13.33 -15.57
C ARG A 397 35.33 13.55 -16.95
N ASP A 398 35.51 12.57 -17.86
CA ASP A 398 35.20 12.75 -19.29
C ASP A 398 33.71 13.06 -19.51
N GLU A 399 32.81 12.31 -18.84
CA GLU A 399 31.38 12.54 -18.95
C GLU A 399 30.95 13.86 -18.29
N SER A 400 31.56 14.21 -17.15
CA SER A 400 31.32 15.48 -16.48
C SER A 400 31.67 16.67 -17.35
N LEU A 401 32.87 16.67 -17.96
CA LEU A 401 33.30 17.73 -18.84
C LEU A 401 32.43 17.83 -20.10
N ALA A 402 32.08 16.69 -20.71
CA ALA A 402 31.23 16.65 -21.90
C ALA A 402 29.84 17.26 -21.64
N ARG A 403 29.26 17.04 -20.47
CA ARG A 403 27.96 17.63 -20.08
C ARG A 403 28.05 19.13 -19.87
N LEU A 404 29.08 19.60 -19.18
CA LEU A 404 29.29 21.02 -18.94
C LEU A 404 29.50 21.79 -20.23
N GLU A 405 30.33 21.27 -21.18
CA GLU A 405 30.57 21.87 -22.50
C GLU A 405 29.30 21.86 -23.37
N GLY A 406 28.54 20.76 -23.36
CA GLY A 406 27.30 20.61 -24.12
C GLY A 406 26.21 21.61 -23.70
N SER A 407 26.09 21.87 -22.41
CA SER A 407 25.14 22.84 -21.85
C SER A 407 25.52 24.30 -22.14
N GLY A 408 26.81 24.62 -22.27
CA GLY A 408 27.30 25.95 -22.61
C GLY A 408 27.02 26.38 -24.07
N ARG A 409 26.83 25.42 -24.99
CA ARG A 409 26.57 25.69 -26.43
C ARG A 409 25.08 25.87 -26.76
N GLY A 410 24.17 25.45 -25.89
CA GLY A 410 22.71 25.54 -26.11
C GLY A 410 22.16 26.95 -25.96
N GLY A 411 22.84 27.88 -25.31
CA GLY A 411 22.39 29.27 -25.11
C GLY A 411 22.58 30.22 -26.29
N ALA A 412 23.34 29.80 -27.36
CA ALA A 412 23.70 30.69 -28.47
C ALA A 412 22.86 30.55 -29.75
N SER A 413 21.89 29.59 -29.81
CA SER A 413 21.14 29.34 -31.06
C SER A 413 19.65 29.72 -31.02
N GLY A 414 19.20 30.54 -30.05
CA GLY A 414 17.82 30.98 -29.89
C GLY A 414 17.47 32.39 -30.31
N SER A 415 18.29 33.05 -31.21
CA SER A 415 17.97 34.38 -31.74
C SER A 415 18.26 34.50 -33.23
N SER A 416 17.39 33.92 -34.05
CA SER A 416 17.03 34.48 -35.36
C SER A 416 16.16 33.51 -36.16
N ALA A 417 14.86 33.78 -36.24
CA ALA A 417 14.07 33.79 -37.48
C ALA A 417 12.56 33.91 -37.12
N ARG A 418 12.08 35.13 -37.30
CA ARG A 418 10.75 35.59 -37.73
C ARG A 418 9.53 34.71 -37.48
#